data_666fe2166c3d587fa01b801c9276eb65
#
_entry.id   666fe2166c3d587fa01b801c9276eb65
#
_cell.length_a   1.000
_cell.length_b   1.000
_cell.length_c   1.000
_cell.angle_alpha   90.00
_cell.angle_beta   90.00
_cell.angle_gamma   90.00
#
_symmetry.space_group_name_H-M   'P 1'
#
loop_
_entity.id
_entity.type
_entity.pdbx_description
1 polymer ?
#
loop_
_entity_poly.entity_id
_entity_poly.type
_entity_poly.pdbx_seq_one_letter_code
_entity_poly.pdbx_strand_id
1 'polypeptide(L)' 'MQRDVLLLTEMIDAAEQAHWLTADITVSKLEADRQRRDALLWNFTELGEAAGQLSAEVKDKFPDMPWQ' A
#
# COMPACT_ATOMS: atom_id res chain seq x y z
N MET A 1 17.30 -8.43 -6.56
CA MET A 1 16.02 -9.11 -6.82
C MET A 1 15.32 -9.63 -5.57
N GLN A 2 16.06 -10.26 -4.65
CA GLN A 2 15.42 -10.74 -3.41
C GLN A 2 14.77 -9.62 -2.62
N ARG A 3 15.42 -8.48 -2.54
CA ARG A 3 14.86 -7.33 -1.84
C ARG A 3 13.57 -6.85 -2.50
N ASP A 4 13.53 -6.82 -3.84
CA ASP A 4 12.32 -6.44 -4.57
C ASP A 4 11.16 -7.38 -4.28
N VAL A 5 11.43 -8.68 -4.20
CA VAL A 5 10.39 -9.67 -3.87
C VAL A 5 9.82 -9.40 -2.48
N LEU A 6 10.68 -9.12 -1.50
CA LEU A 6 10.23 -8.78 -0.15
C LEU A 6 9.39 -7.51 -0.13
N LEU A 7 9.84 -6.48 -0.85
CA LEU A 7 9.11 -5.22 -0.93
C LEU A 7 7.74 -5.39 -1.60
N LEU A 8 7.70 -6.16 -2.69
CA LEU A 8 6.43 -6.44 -3.38
C LEU A 8 5.48 -7.23 -2.48
N THR A 9 6.00 -8.17 -1.71
CA THR A 9 5.19 -8.93 -0.75
C THR A 9 4.61 -8.00 0.32
N GLU A 10 5.40 -7.07 0.84
CA GLU A 10 4.92 -6.07 1.79
C GLU A 10 3.84 -5.18 1.18
N MET A 11 4.01 -4.79 -0.08
CA MET A 11 3.02 -3.97 -0.79
C MET A 11 1.71 -4.72 -0.96
N ILE A 12 1.76 -5.99 -1.33
CA ILE A 12 0.56 -6.83 -1.47
C ILE A 12 -0.14 -6.96 -0.13
N ASP A 13 0.61 -7.23 0.93
CA ASP A 13 0.04 -7.35 2.27
C ASP A 13 -0.64 -6.06 2.70
N ALA A 14 0.01 -4.92 2.52
CA ALA A 14 -0.55 -3.62 2.86
C ALA A 14 -1.82 -3.33 2.05
N ALA A 15 -1.82 -3.66 0.76
CA ALA A 15 -2.97 -3.47 -0.11
C ALA A 15 -4.14 -4.36 0.32
N GLU A 16 -3.88 -5.60 0.70
CA GLU A 16 -4.91 -6.50 1.20
C GLU A 16 -5.50 -5.99 2.51
N GLN A 17 -4.67 -5.51 3.43
CA GLN A 17 -5.14 -4.92 4.67
C GLN A 17 -6.02 -3.69 4.41
N ALA A 18 -5.61 -2.83 3.50
CA ALA A 18 -6.40 -1.66 3.11
C ALA A 18 -7.75 -2.07 2.55
N HIS A 19 -7.78 -3.11 1.72
CA HIS A 19 -9.01 -3.65 1.17
C HIS A 19 -9.95 -4.15 2.26
N TRP A 20 -9.44 -4.92 3.22
CA TRP A 20 -10.22 -5.43 4.35
C TRP A 20 -10.80 -4.30 5.20
N LEU A 21 -10.02 -3.25 5.43
CA LEU A 21 -10.44 -2.12 6.26
C LEU A 21 -11.57 -1.31 5.63
N THR A 22 -11.73 -1.39 4.30
CA THR A 22 -12.69 -0.56 3.56
C THR A 22 -13.81 -1.34 2.90
N ALA A 23 -13.77 -2.68 2.92
CA ALA A 23 -14.69 -3.53 2.13
C ALA A 23 -16.17 -3.33 2.45
N ASP A 24 -16.53 -3.16 3.72
CA ASP A 24 -17.91 -3.10 4.17
C ASP A 24 -18.25 -1.80 4.90
N ILE A 25 -17.58 -0.70 4.55
CA ILE A 25 -17.77 0.53 5.30
C ILE A 25 -18.02 1.70 4.35
N THR A 26 -18.96 2.57 4.72
CA THR A 26 -19.20 3.82 4.00
C THR A 26 -18.13 4.84 4.36
N VAL A 27 -17.96 5.87 3.51
CA VAL A 27 -17.01 6.96 3.79
C VAL A 27 -17.33 7.63 5.12
N SER A 28 -18.63 7.88 5.39
CA SER A 28 -19.04 8.51 6.64
C SER A 28 -18.66 7.69 7.88
N LYS A 29 -18.86 6.37 7.80
CA LYS A 29 -18.49 5.48 8.91
C LYS A 29 -16.98 5.38 9.06
N LEU A 30 -16.25 5.38 7.95
CA LEU A 30 -14.80 5.36 7.99
C LEU A 30 -14.25 6.63 8.66
N GLU A 31 -14.82 7.79 8.33
CA GLU A 31 -14.43 9.06 8.95
C GLU A 31 -14.65 9.05 10.46
N ALA A 32 -15.70 8.39 10.93
CA ALA A 32 -16.03 8.28 12.35
C ALA A 32 -15.21 7.21 13.08
N ASP A 33 -14.61 6.26 12.34
CA ASP A 33 -13.84 5.15 12.92
C ASP A 33 -12.35 5.48 12.87
N ARG A 34 -11.88 6.11 13.94
CA ARG A 34 -10.49 6.54 14.04
C ARG A 34 -9.50 5.39 13.92
N GLN A 35 -9.81 4.25 14.53
CA GLN A 35 -8.89 3.11 14.49
C GLN A 35 -8.71 2.58 13.08
N ARG A 36 -9.81 2.47 12.32
CA ARG A 36 -9.74 2.04 10.92
C ARG A 36 -9.02 3.07 10.06
N ARG A 37 -9.31 4.37 10.28
CA ARG A 37 -8.62 5.42 9.53
C ARG A 37 -7.12 5.40 9.76
N ASP A 38 -6.71 5.27 11.01
CA ASP A 38 -5.29 5.26 11.36
C ASP A 38 -4.60 4.03 10.78
N ALA A 39 -5.25 2.86 10.84
CA ALA A 39 -4.73 1.64 10.26
C ALA A 39 -4.61 1.74 8.73
N LEU A 40 -5.62 2.32 8.08
CA LEU A 40 -5.62 2.52 6.64
C LEU A 40 -4.49 3.44 6.21
N LEU A 41 -4.32 4.55 6.92
CA LEU A 41 -3.25 5.50 6.66
C LEU A 41 -1.88 4.85 6.82
N TRP A 42 -1.71 4.03 7.85
CA TRP A 42 -0.48 3.28 8.08
C TRP A 42 -0.17 2.35 6.90
N ASN A 43 -1.18 1.62 6.41
CA ASN A 43 -1.00 0.72 5.27
C ASN A 43 -0.61 1.48 4.00
N PHE A 44 -1.20 2.65 3.76
CA PHE A 44 -0.82 3.48 2.61
C PHE A 44 0.60 4.00 2.76
N THR A 45 1.01 4.36 3.96
CA THR A 45 2.38 4.80 4.24
C THR A 45 3.37 3.69 3.95
N GLU A 46 3.12 2.48 4.44
CA GLU A 46 3.96 1.32 4.17
C GLU A 46 4.04 1.00 2.69
N LEU A 47 2.90 1.06 2.00
CA LEU A 47 2.83 0.80 0.56
C LEU A 47 3.70 1.80 -0.21
N GLY A 48 3.57 3.09 0.13
CA GLY A 48 4.35 4.13 -0.50
C GLY A 48 5.84 4.00 -0.25
N GLU A 49 6.24 3.70 0.98
CA GLU A 49 7.64 3.51 1.33
C GLU A 49 8.24 2.30 0.61
N ALA A 50 7.54 1.18 0.60
CA ALA A 50 8.01 -0.02 -0.08
C ALA A 50 8.15 0.21 -1.58
N ALA A 51 7.16 0.87 -2.19
CA ALA A 51 7.20 1.20 -3.61
C ALA A 51 8.40 2.08 -3.94
N GLY A 52 8.70 3.06 -3.08
CA GLY A 52 9.83 3.97 -3.26
C GLY A 52 11.18 3.26 -3.21
N GLN A 53 11.28 2.15 -2.49
CA GLN A 53 12.52 1.40 -2.33
C GLN A 53 12.74 0.33 -3.40
N LEU A 54 11.75 0.08 -4.27
CA LEU A 54 11.93 -0.87 -5.37
C LEU A 54 13.08 -0.44 -6.27
N SER A 55 13.79 -1.43 -6.84
CA SER A 55 14.93 -1.15 -7.72
C SER A 55 14.48 -0.44 -9.00
N ALA A 56 15.42 0.29 -9.62
CA ALA A 56 15.18 0.90 -10.92
C ALA A 56 14.82 -0.15 -11.97
N GLU A 57 15.40 -1.34 -11.87
CA GLU A 57 15.11 -2.45 -12.78
C GLU A 57 13.63 -2.82 -12.77
N VAL A 58 13.04 -2.94 -11.58
CA VAL A 58 11.61 -3.25 -11.45
C VAL A 58 10.76 -2.08 -11.94
N LYS A 59 11.10 -0.86 -11.54
CA LYS A 59 10.36 0.34 -11.94
C LYS A 59 10.34 0.51 -13.46
N ASP A 60 11.45 0.21 -14.11
CA ASP A 60 11.59 0.32 -15.57
C ASP A 60 10.72 -0.69 -16.31
N LYS A 61 10.39 -1.82 -15.69
CA LYS A 61 9.47 -2.81 -16.28
C LYS A 61 8.03 -2.35 -16.27
N PHE A 62 7.69 -1.38 -15.42
CA PHE A 62 6.33 -0.86 -15.29
C PHE A 62 6.34 0.67 -15.38
N PRO A 63 6.73 1.21 -16.55
CA PRO A 63 6.93 2.66 -16.69
C PRO A 63 5.65 3.49 -16.56
N ASP A 64 4.49 2.86 -16.70
CA ASP A 64 3.20 3.55 -16.60
C ASP A 64 2.79 3.82 -15.16
N MET A 65 3.50 3.24 -14.20
CA MET A 65 3.20 3.45 -12.78
C MET A 65 3.78 4.77 -12.28
N PRO A 66 3.05 5.51 -11.43
CA PRO A 66 3.53 6.77 -10.86
C PRO A 66 4.47 6.51 -9.69
N TRP A 67 5.72 6.18 -9.97
CA TRP A 67 6.70 5.80 -8.95
C TRP A 67 7.17 6.94 -8.05
N GLN A 68 6.73 8.15 -8.29
CA GLN A 68 7.13 9.30 -7.48
C GLN A 68 6.10 9.65 -6.43
#